data_092992da8012ccd092b6369cc34ee3b1
#
_entry.id   092992da8012ccd092b6369cc34ee3b1
#
_cell.length_a   1.000
_cell.length_b   1.000
_cell.length_c   1.000
_cell.angle_alpha   90.00
_cell.angle_beta   90.00
_cell.angle_gamma   90.00
#
_symmetry.space_group_name_H-M   'P 1'
#
loop_
_entity.id
_entity.type
_entity.pdbx_description
1 polymer ?
#
loop_
_entity_poly.entity_id
_entity_poly.type
_entity_poly.pdbx_seq_one_letter_code
_entity_poly.pdbx_strand_id
1 'polypeptide(L)'
;MRNIYSFFFLLSLLVLSFAEKTKTIYLIRNGETDFTSDSLHRLSGRTNIPLNNLGISHSKSAGDFLSNQNIGKIYHSPVPRAKQTAEHIAKQHKTKVELVEEPLLIDASFGIYEGKTYQEAFGNEQGGEFLLHPEKLIIPEGETFYAIMNRLRLFIVKFWESDEEVCTIVSHGSIINILSLIFLQAPLEKFWSMKMIPCGVSKVHMKSIYAFEIDYWNANTFLQESKNNSNRVCQIL
;
A
#
# COMPACT_ATOMS: atom_id res chain seq x y z
N MET A 1 -7.40 58.01 -17.59
CA MET A 1 -8.22 56.89 -17.00
C MET A 1 -8.31 55.60 -17.86
N ARG A 2 -7.59 55.48 -18.96
CA ARG A 2 -7.70 54.30 -19.87
C ARG A 2 -6.71 53.15 -19.57
N ASN A 3 -5.70 53.34 -18.73
CA ASN A 3 -4.65 52.33 -18.51
C ASN A 3 -4.85 51.45 -17.27
N ILE A 4 -5.77 51.77 -16.36
CA ILE A 4 -5.97 51.02 -15.12
C ILE A 4 -6.79 49.71 -15.39
N TYR A 5 -7.79 49.77 -16.28
CA TYR A 5 -8.60 48.59 -16.63
C TYR A 5 -7.82 47.55 -17.44
N SER A 6 -6.84 47.97 -18.25
CA SER A 6 -5.98 47.04 -19.00
C SER A 6 -5.03 46.27 -18.10
N PHE A 7 -4.59 46.86 -16.98
CA PHE A 7 -3.72 46.20 -16.01
C PHE A 7 -4.45 45.16 -15.17
N PHE A 8 -5.69 45.46 -14.77
CA PHE A 8 -6.55 44.49 -14.05
C PHE A 8 -6.99 43.33 -14.94
N PHE A 9 -7.22 43.56 -16.23
CA PHE A 9 -7.55 42.50 -17.19
C PHE A 9 -6.36 41.58 -17.49
N LEU A 10 -5.13 42.07 -17.53
CA LEU A 10 -3.90 41.27 -17.65
C LEU A 10 -3.64 40.47 -16.34
N LEU A 11 -3.91 41.06 -15.17
CA LEU A 11 -3.75 40.37 -13.89
C LEU A 11 -4.80 39.23 -13.71
N SER A 12 -6.02 39.41 -14.22
CA SER A 12 -7.04 38.37 -14.21
C SER A 12 -6.75 37.21 -15.18
N LEU A 13 -6.01 37.47 -16.25
CA LEU A 13 -5.54 36.42 -17.19
C LEU A 13 -4.32 35.65 -16.67
N LEU A 14 -3.56 36.23 -15.72
CA LEU A 14 -2.42 35.52 -15.07
C LEU A 14 -2.87 34.60 -13.92
N VAL A 15 -4.14 34.69 -13.50
CA VAL A 15 -4.77 33.72 -12.57
C VAL A 15 -5.28 32.47 -13.31
N LEU A 16 -5.09 32.43 -14.64
CA LEU A 16 -5.49 31.29 -15.44
C LEU A 16 -4.54 30.10 -15.23
N SER A 17 -5.08 29.14 -14.50
CA SER A 17 -4.79 27.73 -14.65
C SER A 17 -3.36 27.28 -14.30
N PHE A 18 -2.96 27.43 -13.05
CA PHE A 18 -2.26 26.30 -12.47
C PHE A 18 -3.30 25.19 -12.30
N ALA A 19 -3.43 24.30 -13.27
CA ALA A 19 -4.10 23.05 -13.06
C ALA A 19 -3.46 22.44 -11.81
N GLU A 20 -4.24 22.31 -10.73
CA GLU A 20 -3.71 21.85 -9.45
C GLU A 20 -3.20 20.43 -9.71
N LYS A 21 -1.86 20.25 -9.59
CA LYS A 21 -1.22 18.97 -9.87
C LYS A 21 -1.83 17.94 -8.93
N THR A 22 -2.60 17.01 -9.49
CA THR A 22 -3.18 15.90 -8.73
C THR A 22 -2.68 14.60 -9.31
N LYS A 23 -2.17 13.71 -8.47
CA LYS A 23 -1.73 12.38 -8.85
C LYS A 23 -2.62 11.32 -8.23
N THR A 24 -2.77 10.20 -8.90
CA THR A 24 -3.55 9.05 -8.41
C THR A 24 -2.63 7.94 -7.95
N ILE A 25 -2.88 7.38 -6.77
CA ILE A 25 -2.17 6.24 -6.21
C ILE A 25 -3.17 5.09 -6.04
N TYR A 26 -2.91 3.95 -6.69
CA TYR A 26 -3.54 2.68 -6.37
C TYR A 26 -2.65 1.90 -5.43
N LEU A 27 -3.18 1.47 -4.29
CA LEU A 27 -2.49 0.63 -3.32
C LEU A 27 -3.08 -0.77 -3.36
N ILE A 28 -2.23 -1.79 -3.49
CA ILE A 28 -2.62 -3.18 -3.48
C ILE A 28 -1.76 -3.93 -2.45
N ARG A 29 -2.41 -4.61 -1.51
CA ARG A 29 -1.70 -5.56 -0.67
C ARG A 29 -1.38 -6.82 -1.48
N ASN A 30 -0.17 -7.36 -1.35
CA ASN A 30 0.20 -8.62 -1.99
C ASN A 30 -0.84 -9.72 -1.71
N GLY A 31 -0.97 -10.66 -2.64
CA GLY A 31 -1.87 -11.80 -2.53
C GLY A 31 -1.55 -12.72 -1.35
N GLU A 32 -2.45 -13.64 -1.06
CA GLU A 32 -2.31 -14.60 0.04
C GLU A 32 -1.09 -15.51 -0.17
N THR A 33 -0.48 -15.90 0.94
CA THR A 33 0.63 -16.86 1.04
C THR A 33 0.29 -17.93 2.06
N ASP A 34 1.04 -19.01 2.12
CA ASP A 34 0.82 -20.05 3.14
C ASP A 34 0.99 -19.49 4.57
N PHE A 35 1.85 -18.50 4.77
CA PHE A 35 2.03 -17.84 6.07
C PHE A 35 0.81 -17.00 6.48
N THR A 36 0.10 -16.40 5.54
CA THR A 36 -1.08 -15.58 5.82
C THR A 36 -2.37 -16.39 5.85
N SER A 37 -2.41 -17.57 5.22
CA SER A 37 -3.53 -18.51 5.26
C SER A 37 -3.49 -19.44 6.48
N ASP A 38 -2.32 -19.62 7.09
CA ASP A 38 -2.17 -20.39 8.31
C ASP A 38 -3.00 -19.75 9.44
N SER A 39 -3.78 -20.57 10.16
CA SER A 39 -4.57 -20.14 11.31
C SER A 39 -3.75 -19.46 12.41
N LEU A 40 -2.45 -19.73 12.45
CA LEU A 40 -1.51 -19.17 13.40
C LEU A 40 -0.93 -17.83 12.97
N HIS A 41 -1.14 -17.39 11.73
CA HIS A 41 -0.64 -16.14 11.18
C HIS A 41 0.84 -15.87 11.48
N ARG A 42 1.72 -16.29 10.57
CA ARG A 42 3.17 -16.08 10.73
C ARG A 42 3.62 -14.71 10.24
N LEU A 43 4.61 -14.18 10.91
CA LEU A 43 5.29 -12.94 10.51
C LEU A 43 6.12 -13.20 9.26
N SER A 44 5.66 -12.72 8.12
CA SER A 44 6.33 -12.96 6.83
C SER A 44 7.59 -12.10 6.66
N GLY A 45 7.53 -10.83 7.04
CA GLY A 45 8.64 -9.91 6.91
C GLY A 45 9.30 -9.96 5.52
N ARG A 46 10.61 -10.12 5.49
CA ARG A 46 11.41 -10.20 4.25
C ARG A 46 11.68 -11.62 3.75
N THR A 47 10.98 -12.62 4.30
CA THR A 47 11.10 -14.00 3.85
C THR A 47 10.64 -14.20 2.40
N ASN A 48 11.30 -15.13 1.69
CA ASN A 48 11.00 -15.43 0.28
C ASN A 48 9.79 -16.37 0.11
N ILE A 49 8.65 -16.05 0.76
CA ILE A 49 7.43 -16.82 0.63
C ILE A 49 6.67 -16.39 -0.63
N PRO A 50 6.36 -17.31 -1.57
CA PRO A 50 5.57 -17.01 -2.76
C PRO A 50 4.07 -16.92 -2.46
N LEU A 51 3.28 -16.51 -3.46
CA LEU A 51 1.83 -16.64 -3.42
C LEU A 51 1.40 -18.11 -3.37
N ASN A 52 0.33 -18.39 -2.62
CA ASN A 52 -0.39 -19.64 -2.75
C ASN A 52 -1.43 -19.57 -3.90
N ASN A 53 -2.16 -20.66 -4.16
CA ASN A 53 -3.13 -20.73 -5.25
C ASN A 53 -4.23 -19.67 -5.15
N LEU A 54 -4.69 -19.36 -3.93
CA LEU A 54 -5.71 -18.34 -3.69
C LEU A 54 -5.13 -16.94 -3.95
N GLY A 55 -3.91 -16.68 -3.49
CA GLY A 55 -3.20 -15.42 -3.77
C GLY A 55 -3.00 -15.17 -5.27
N ILE A 56 -2.69 -16.22 -6.05
CA ILE A 56 -2.60 -16.15 -7.51
C ILE A 56 -3.97 -15.79 -8.13
N SER A 57 -5.03 -16.48 -7.70
CA SER A 57 -6.40 -16.24 -8.18
C SER A 57 -6.85 -14.81 -7.88
N HIS A 58 -6.69 -14.37 -6.64
CA HIS A 58 -7.06 -13.03 -6.21
C HIS A 58 -6.24 -11.93 -6.88
N SER A 59 -4.96 -12.18 -7.17
CA SER A 59 -4.12 -11.22 -7.92
C SER A 59 -4.63 -11.01 -9.34
N LYS A 60 -5.14 -12.06 -10.00
CA LYS A 60 -5.78 -11.94 -11.32
C LYS A 60 -7.08 -11.13 -11.23
N SER A 61 -7.93 -11.41 -10.23
CA SER A 61 -9.18 -10.66 -10.01
C SER A 61 -8.92 -9.18 -9.72
N ALA A 62 -7.86 -8.85 -8.97
CA ALA A 62 -7.45 -7.46 -8.76
C ALA A 62 -6.97 -6.80 -10.07
N GLY A 63 -6.28 -7.56 -10.93
CA GLY A 63 -5.90 -7.11 -12.26
C GLY A 63 -7.12 -6.85 -13.16
N ASP A 64 -8.11 -7.73 -13.17
CA ASP A 64 -9.37 -7.55 -13.91
C ASP A 64 -10.11 -6.29 -13.42
N PHE A 65 -10.19 -6.08 -12.10
CA PHE A 65 -10.78 -4.88 -11.50
C PHE A 65 -10.08 -3.59 -11.95
N LEU A 66 -8.77 -3.63 -12.11
CA LEU A 66 -7.95 -2.49 -12.52
C LEU A 66 -7.77 -2.37 -14.03
N SER A 67 -8.20 -3.34 -14.84
CA SER A 67 -7.88 -3.47 -16.27
C SER A 67 -8.28 -2.29 -17.14
N ASN A 68 -9.28 -1.52 -16.72
CA ASN A 68 -9.76 -0.31 -17.42
C ASN A 68 -9.17 0.99 -16.85
N GLN A 69 -8.30 0.91 -15.85
CA GLN A 69 -7.60 2.07 -15.31
C GLN A 69 -6.36 2.38 -16.15
N ASN A 70 -6.03 3.65 -16.30
CA ASN A 70 -4.84 4.08 -17.05
C ASN A 70 -3.56 3.86 -16.22
N ILE A 71 -3.14 2.61 -16.10
CA ILE A 71 -1.95 2.20 -15.35
C ILE A 71 -0.81 1.95 -16.33
N GLY A 72 0.19 2.84 -16.33
CA GLY A 72 1.40 2.67 -17.12
C GLY A 72 2.50 1.88 -16.39
N LYS A 73 2.56 2.02 -15.05
CA LYS A 73 3.59 1.38 -14.22
C LYS A 73 3.01 0.81 -12.93
N ILE A 74 3.61 -0.29 -12.48
CA ILE A 74 3.38 -0.88 -11.17
C ILE A 74 4.71 -0.93 -10.43
N TYR A 75 4.83 -0.17 -9.35
CA TYR A 75 5.91 -0.24 -8.40
C TYR A 75 5.64 -1.37 -7.41
N HIS A 76 6.55 -2.31 -7.31
CA HIS A 76 6.37 -3.44 -6.41
C HIS A 76 7.55 -3.64 -5.47
N SER A 77 7.25 -4.13 -4.28
CA SER A 77 8.28 -4.62 -3.35
C SER A 77 9.15 -5.70 -4.00
N PRO A 78 10.46 -5.77 -3.70
CA PRO A 78 11.35 -6.83 -4.21
C PRO A 78 10.98 -8.23 -3.70
N VAL A 79 10.14 -8.35 -2.64
CA VAL A 79 9.77 -9.66 -2.07
C VAL A 79 8.88 -10.44 -3.04
N PRO A 80 9.13 -11.78 -3.27
CA PRO A 80 8.48 -12.57 -4.32
C PRO A 80 6.96 -12.48 -4.36
N ARG A 81 6.25 -12.55 -3.23
CA ARG A 81 4.78 -12.45 -3.18
C ARG A 81 4.23 -11.14 -3.77
N ALA A 82 4.92 -10.02 -3.53
CA ALA A 82 4.50 -8.73 -4.09
C ALA A 82 4.81 -8.64 -5.57
N LYS A 83 5.99 -9.10 -6.00
CA LYS A 83 6.37 -9.19 -7.41
C LYS A 83 5.39 -10.05 -8.20
N GLN A 84 5.09 -11.26 -7.73
CA GLN A 84 4.12 -12.15 -8.38
C GLN A 84 2.72 -11.53 -8.46
N THR A 85 2.27 -10.83 -7.41
CA THR A 85 1.02 -10.09 -7.43
C THR A 85 1.01 -9.03 -8.54
N ALA A 86 2.07 -8.22 -8.63
CA ALA A 86 2.22 -7.20 -9.67
C ALA A 86 2.24 -7.81 -11.08
N GLU A 87 2.93 -8.94 -11.28
CA GLU A 87 2.96 -9.67 -12.55
C GLU A 87 1.58 -10.16 -12.98
N HIS A 88 0.80 -10.70 -12.04
CA HIS A 88 -0.57 -11.15 -12.33
C HIS A 88 -1.50 -9.99 -12.67
N ILE A 89 -1.38 -8.85 -11.97
CA ILE A 89 -2.17 -7.64 -12.25
C ILE A 89 -1.80 -7.10 -13.65
N ALA A 90 -0.51 -6.95 -13.96
CA ALA A 90 -0.05 -6.42 -15.24
C ALA A 90 -0.55 -7.23 -16.44
N LYS A 91 -0.64 -8.57 -16.30
CA LYS A 91 -1.12 -9.48 -17.36
C LYS A 91 -2.60 -9.29 -17.73
N GLN A 92 -3.42 -8.67 -16.87
CA GLN A 92 -4.84 -8.41 -17.15
C GLN A 92 -5.05 -7.10 -17.93
N HIS A 93 -4.03 -6.24 -18.04
CA HIS A 93 -4.15 -5.00 -18.81
C HIS A 93 -4.01 -5.24 -20.30
N LYS A 94 -4.81 -4.51 -21.12
CA LYS A 94 -4.74 -4.56 -22.58
C LYS A 94 -3.47 -3.92 -23.15
N THR A 95 -2.92 -2.97 -22.44
CA THR A 95 -1.68 -2.27 -22.78
C THR A 95 -0.54 -2.81 -21.94
N LYS A 96 0.68 -2.70 -22.45
CA LYS A 96 1.86 -3.11 -21.69
C LYS A 96 2.01 -2.23 -20.44
N VAL A 97 2.05 -2.86 -19.27
CA VAL A 97 2.34 -2.22 -17.99
C VAL A 97 3.80 -2.50 -17.62
N GLU A 98 4.54 -1.46 -17.29
CA GLU A 98 5.92 -1.58 -16.82
C GLU A 98 5.93 -2.01 -15.34
N LEU A 99 6.72 -3.02 -15.01
CA LEU A 99 6.97 -3.45 -13.63
C LEU A 99 8.28 -2.83 -13.14
N VAL A 100 8.19 -2.09 -12.03
CA VAL A 100 9.35 -1.41 -11.43
C VAL A 100 9.57 -1.96 -10.02
N GLU A 101 10.69 -2.65 -9.82
CA GLU A 101 11.09 -3.04 -8.47
C GLU A 101 11.53 -1.81 -7.67
N GLU A 102 10.88 -1.59 -6.52
CA GLU A 102 11.12 -0.42 -5.68
C GLU A 102 11.52 -0.86 -4.26
N PRO A 103 12.81 -0.77 -3.92
CA PRO A 103 13.30 -1.19 -2.61
C PRO A 103 12.68 -0.45 -1.41
N LEU A 104 12.23 0.80 -1.60
CA LEU A 104 11.57 1.57 -0.55
C LEU A 104 10.21 0.96 -0.14
N LEU A 105 9.63 0.10 -0.98
CA LEU A 105 8.36 -0.61 -0.74
C LEU A 105 8.55 -2.01 -0.12
N ILE A 106 9.78 -2.42 0.23
CA ILE A 106 10.05 -3.71 0.87
C ILE A 106 9.26 -3.86 2.17
N ASP A 107 8.89 -5.09 2.55
CA ASP A 107 8.20 -5.32 3.82
C ASP A 107 9.03 -4.90 5.04
N ALA A 108 8.36 -4.72 6.17
CA ALA A 108 9.01 -4.53 7.46
C ALA A 108 9.95 -5.72 7.74
N SER A 109 11.16 -5.46 8.23
CA SER A 109 11.96 -6.52 8.79
C SER A 109 11.50 -6.83 10.20
N PHE A 110 11.05 -8.07 10.43
CA PHE A 110 10.74 -8.58 11.76
C PHE A 110 11.95 -9.28 12.41
N GLY A 111 13.15 -9.13 11.86
CA GLY A 111 14.39 -9.62 12.43
C GLY A 111 14.29 -11.07 12.90
N ILE A 112 14.64 -11.33 14.16
CA ILE A 112 14.60 -12.69 14.74
C ILE A 112 13.19 -13.31 14.82
N TYR A 113 12.14 -12.55 14.54
CA TYR A 113 10.74 -13.00 14.60
C TYR A 113 10.19 -13.43 13.24
N GLU A 114 10.95 -13.27 12.14
CA GLU A 114 10.50 -13.73 10.83
C GLU A 114 10.24 -15.25 10.82
N GLY A 115 9.10 -15.66 10.27
CA GLY A 115 8.64 -17.04 10.24
C GLY A 115 7.95 -17.55 11.52
N LYS A 116 8.04 -16.82 12.64
CA LYS A 116 7.33 -17.14 13.88
C LYS A 116 5.87 -16.73 13.79
N THR A 117 5.04 -17.40 14.58
CA THR A 117 3.65 -16.96 14.80
C THR A 117 3.63 -15.68 15.63
N TYR A 118 2.50 -14.95 15.58
CA TYR A 118 2.31 -13.79 16.46
C TYR A 118 2.42 -14.18 17.95
N GLN A 119 1.91 -15.38 18.32
CA GLN A 119 2.01 -15.87 19.70
C GLN A 119 3.45 -16.14 20.12
N GLU A 120 4.28 -16.74 19.26
CA GLU A 120 5.70 -17.00 19.54
C GLU A 120 6.53 -15.71 19.63
N ALA A 121 6.18 -14.71 18.80
CA ALA A 121 6.90 -13.44 18.74
C ALA A 121 6.47 -12.48 19.88
N PHE A 122 5.16 -12.41 20.16
CA PHE A 122 4.55 -11.37 20.97
C PHE A 122 3.59 -11.91 22.03
N GLY A 123 3.56 -13.21 22.31
CA GLY A 123 2.65 -13.85 23.26
C GLY A 123 2.94 -13.56 24.74
N ASN A 124 3.85 -12.64 25.03
CA ASN A 124 4.21 -12.14 26.35
C ASN A 124 3.68 -10.70 26.54
N GLU A 125 4.07 -10.04 27.64
CA GLU A 125 3.70 -8.65 27.93
C GLU A 125 4.03 -7.67 26.78
N GLN A 126 5.12 -7.93 26.02
CA GLN A 126 5.50 -7.12 24.86
C GLN A 126 4.45 -7.17 23.72
N GLY A 127 3.68 -8.26 23.61
CA GLY A 127 2.64 -8.37 22.60
C GLY A 127 1.44 -7.47 22.86
N GLY A 128 1.05 -7.33 24.10
CA GLY A 128 0.02 -6.38 24.50
C GLY A 128 0.46 -4.93 24.23
N GLU A 129 1.72 -4.64 24.49
CA GLU A 129 2.28 -3.31 24.23
C GLU A 129 2.42 -3.02 22.74
N PHE A 130 2.76 -4.02 21.90
CA PHE A 130 2.80 -3.87 20.44
C PHE A 130 1.44 -3.49 19.83
N LEU A 131 0.35 -4.04 20.35
CA LEU A 131 -1.00 -3.72 19.88
C LEU A 131 -1.41 -2.28 20.26
N LEU A 132 -0.97 -1.79 21.42
CA LEU A 132 -1.32 -0.47 21.92
C LEU A 132 -0.32 0.61 21.51
N HIS A 133 0.94 0.26 21.42
CA HIS A 133 2.07 1.16 21.21
C HIS A 133 3.06 0.62 20.18
N PRO A 134 2.62 0.41 18.92
CA PRO A 134 3.50 -0.14 17.87
C PRO A 134 4.75 0.72 17.64
N GLU A 135 4.67 2.01 17.92
CA GLU A 135 5.78 2.96 17.80
C GLU A 135 6.94 2.70 18.76
N LYS A 136 6.67 2.00 19.87
CA LYS A 136 7.69 1.65 20.88
C LYS A 136 8.34 0.30 20.63
N LEU A 137 7.80 -0.49 19.69
CA LEU A 137 8.31 -1.83 19.43
C LEU A 137 9.73 -1.78 18.89
N ILE A 138 10.63 -2.44 19.60
CA ILE A 138 12.01 -2.69 19.17
C ILE A 138 12.16 -4.18 18.88
N ILE A 139 12.30 -4.52 17.62
CA ILE A 139 12.52 -5.90 17.17
C ILE A 139 14.03 -6.10 16.99
N PRO A 140 14.66 -7.04 17.71
CA PRO A 140 16.08 -7.35 17.49
C PRO A 140 16.34 -7.71 16.03
N GLU A 141 17.34 -7.08 15.42
CA GLU A 141 17.68 -7.23 14.00
C GLU A 141 16.56 -6.81 13.03
N GLY A 142 15.50 -6.19 13.55
CA GLY A 142 14.35 -5.71 12.79
C GLY A 142 14.43 -4.24 12.42
N GLU A 143 13.40 -3.78 11.72
CA GLU A 143 13.25 -2.38 11.30
C GLU A 143 12.25 -1.66 12.24
N THR A 144 12.56 -0.44 12.65
CA THR A 144 11.62 0.37 13.44
C THR A 144 10.53 0.97 12.55
N PHE A 145 9.35 1.22 13.11
CA PHE A 145 8.26 1.89 12.37
C PHE A 145 8.67 3.27 11.84
N TYR A 146 9.49 4.02 12.57
CA TYR A 146 10.02 5.30 12.11
C TYR A 146 10.94 5.16 10.89
N ALA A 147 11.79 4.14 10.85
CA ALA A 147 12.62 3.86 9.69
C ALA A 147 11.78 3.53 8.46
N ILE A 148 10.73 2.71 8.62
CA ILE A 148 9.78 2.39 7.55
C ILE A 148 9.06 3.67 7.09
N MET A 149 8.54 4.47 7.99
CA MET A 149 7.85 5.72 7.66
C MET A 149 8.76 6.67 6.87
N ASN A 150 10.03 6.79 7.25
CA ASN A 150 10.97 7.66 6.56
C ASN A 150 11.25 7.21 5.12
N ARG A 151 11.48 5.91 4.87
CA ARG A 151 11.69 5.41 3.50
C ARG A 151 10.43 5.53 2.63
N LEU A 152 9.24 5.39 3.21
CA LEU A 152 7.99 5.57 2.49
C LEU A 152 7.73 7.04 2.14
N ARG A 153 8.10 7.98 3.00
CA ARG A 153 8.07 9.41 2.67
C ARG A 153 9.01 9.76 1.52
N LEU A 154 10.21 9.16 1.49
CA LEU A 154 11.13 9.32 0.34
C LEU A 154 10.49 8.81 -0.96
N PHE A 155 9.81 7.67 -0.94
CA PHE A 155 9.07 7.17 -2.10
C PHE A 155 7.97 8.14 -2.55
N ILE A 156 7.19 8.68 -1.62
CA ILE A 156 6.12 9.65 -1.90
C ILE A 156 6.68 10.91 -2.56
N VAL A 157 7.78 11.45 -2.04
CA VAL A 157 8.47 12.62 -2.63
C VAL A 157 8.95 12.29 -4.05
N LYS A 158 9.64 11.16 -4.24
CA LYS A 158 10.11 10.69 -5.54
C LYS A 158 8.98 10.58 -6.56
N PHE A 159 7.83 10.03 -6.15
CA PHE A 159 6.66 9.94 -7.02
C PHE A 159 6.06 11.33 -7.31
N TRP A 160 5.98 12.20 -6.32
CA TRP A 160 5.47 13.57 -6.52
C TRP A 160 6.30 14.37 -7.54
N GLU A 161 7.61 14.21 -7.51
CA GLU A 161 8.55 14.90 -8.41
C GLU A 161 8.61 14.28 -9.81
N SER A 162 8.14 13.04 -9.99
CA SER A 162 8.11 12.39 -11.31
C SER A 162 7.08 13.04 -12.24
N ASP A 163 7.14 12.71 -13.54
CA ASP A 163 6.16 13.12 -14.55
C ASP A 163 4.93 12.20 -14.58
N GLU A 164 4.90 11.15 -13.76
CA GLU A 164 3.82 10.19 -13.73
C GLU A 164 2.61 10.76 -13.00
N GLU A 165 1.44 10.62 -13.60
CA GLU A 165 0.15 11.03 -13.01
C GLU A 165 -0.49 9.92 -12.18
N VAL A 166 -0.20 8.66 -12.52
CA VAL A 166 -0.76 7.46 -11.87
C VAL A 166 0.37 6.56 -11.38
N CYS A 167 0.34 6.22 -10.10
CA CYS A 167 1.22 5.26 -9.47
C CYS A 167 0.39 4.07 -8.97
N THR A 168 0.79 2.85 -9.34
CA THR A 168 0.23 1.64 -8.76
C THR A 168 1.28 0.99 -7.88
N ILE A 169 0.96 0.74 -6.63
CA ILE A 169 1.87 0.20 -5.61
C ILE A 169 1.39 -1.19 -5.20
N VAL A 170 2.25 -2.19 -5.31
CA VAL A 170 2.03 -3.53 -4.75
C VAL A 170 3.02 -3.75 -3.61
N SER A 171 2.50 -3.81 -2.38
CA SER A 171 3.32 -3.95 -1.19
C SER A 171 2.62 -4.82 -0.12
N HIS A 172 2.94 -4.66 1.14
CA HIS A 172 2.60 -5.54 2.27
C HIS A 172 1.67 -4.85 3.26
N GLY A 173 1.01 -5.64 4.11
CA GLY A 173 0.05 -5.12 5.08
C GLY A 173 0.64 -4.06 6.00
N SER A 174 1.82 -4.31 6.59
CA SER A 174 2.54 -3.38 7.45
C SER A 174 2.87 -2.06 6.73
N ILE A 175 3.33 -2.15 5.48
CA ILE A 175 3.72 -0.99 4.67
C ILE A 175 2.50 -0.15 4.30
N ILE A 176 1.41 -0.80 3.92
CA ILE A 176 0.16 -0.11 3.56
C ILE A 176 -0.45 0.57 4.79
N ASN A 177 -0.40 -0.07 5.97
CA ASN A 177 -0.84 0.56 7.20
C ASN A 177 -0.04 1.84 7.49
N ILE A 178 1.30 1.83 7.33
CA ILE A 178 2.11 3.04 7.52
C ILE A 178 1.84 4.08 6.43
N LEU A 179 1.65 3.68 5.17
CA LEU A 179 1.23 4.61 4.12
C LEU A 179 -0.10 5.29 4.45
N SER A 180 -1.07 4.54 5.00
CA SER A 180 -2.34 5.13 5.42
C SER A 180 -2.16 6.20 6.50
N LEU A 181 -1.25 5.99 7.45
CA LEU A 181 -0.94 6.99 8.48
C LEU A 181 -0.31 8.25 7.87
N ILE A 182 0.57 8.08 6.86
CA ILE A 182 1.15 9.22 6.16
C ILE A 182 0.06 10.01 5.42
N PHE A 183 -0.85 9.34 4.72
CA PHE A 183 -1.94 9.98 3.98
C PHE A 183 -2.92 10.71 4.90
N LEU A 184 -3.24 10.13 6.06
CA LEU A 184 -4.15 10.70 7.04
C LEU A 184 -3.47 11.66 8.02
N GLN A 185 -2.14 11.82 7.93
CA GLN A 185 -1.32 12.54 8.93
C GLN A 185 -1.60 12.06 10.36
N ALA A 186 -1.87 10.76 10.50
CA ALA A 186 -2.22 10.15 11.75
C ALA A 186 -0.98 9.68 12.52
N PRO A 187 -1.03 9.65 13.86
CA PRO A 187 0.06 9.17 14.68
C PRO A 187 0.19 7.64 14.61
N LEU A 188 1.39 7.11 14.94
CA LEU A 188 1.73 5.68 14.84
C LEU A 188 0.84 4.76 15.69
N GLU A 189 0.25 5.25 16.77
CA GLU A 189 -0.70 4.53 17.63
C GLU A 189 -1.95 4.09 16.84
N LYS A 190 -2.22 4.71 15.68
CA LYS A 190 -3.31 4.34 14.76
C LYS A 190 -2.91 3.28 13.73
N PHE A 191 -1.74 2.66 13.86
CA PHE A 191 -1.20 1.67 12.90
C PHE A 191 -2.21 0.57 12.53
N TRP A 192 -3.03 0.13 13.46
CA TRP A 192 -4.02 -0.93 13.24
C TRP A 192 -5.38 -0.46 12.70
N SER A 193 -5.56 0.86 12.50
CA SER A 193 -6.88 1.43 12.15
C SER A 193 -7.29 1.21 10.70
N MET A 194 -6.34 1.05 9.78
CA MET A 194 -6.60 0.98 8.33
C MET A 194 -6.06 -0.32 7.73
N LYS A 195 -6.74 -1.43 8.01
CA LYS A 195 -6.33 -2.74 7.50
C LYS A 195 -6.75 -2.94 6.03
N MET A 196 -5.95 -3.70 5.28
CA MET A 196 -6.29 -4.22 3.96
C MET A 196 -6.15 -5.73 3.94
N ILE A 197 -7.11 -6.42 3.29
CA ILE A 197 -6.99 -7.85 3.02
C ILE A 197 -6.03 -8.11 1.85
N PRO A 198 -5.48 -9.33 1.69
CA PRO A 198 -4.69 -9.69 0.52
C PRO A 198 -5.44 -9.40 -0.78
N CYS A 199 -4.76 -8.79 -1.75
CA CYS A 199 -5.32 -8.28 -3.01
C CYS A 199 -6.43 -7.23 -2.89
N GLY A 200 -6.73 -6.70 -1.70
CA GLY A 200 -7.56 -5.52 -1.56
C GLY A 200 -6.94 -4.33 -2.29
N VAL A 201 -7.77 -3.48 -2.89
CA VAL A 201 -7.34 -2.30 -3.66
C VAL A 201 -7.85 -1.04 -2.98
N SER A 202 -7.00 -0.03 -2.86
CA SER A 202 -7.37 1.31 -2.42
C SER A 202 -6.95 2.33 -3.46
N LYS A 203 -7.69 3.44 -3.54
CA LYS A 203 -7.40 4.56 -4.43
C LYS A 203 -7.31 5.84 -3.63
N VAL A 204 -6.23 6.58 -3.86
CA VAL A 204 -5.89 7.80 -3.16
C VAL A 204 -5.49 8.86 -4.17
N HIS A 205 -6.00 10.07 -4.02
CA HIS A 205 -5.57 11.25 -4.76
C HIS A 205 -4.55 12.04 -3.94
N MET A 206 -3.41 12.30 -4.54
CA MET A 206 -2.33 13.07 -3.95
C MET A 206 -2.34 14.49 -4.55
N LYS A 207 -2.67 15.49 -3.74
CA LYS A 207 -2.71 16.92 -4.10
C LYS A 207 -1.41 17.64 -3.77
N SER A 208 -0.64 17.11 -2.82
CA SER A 208 0.73 17.49 -2.49
C SER A 208 1.39 16.36 -1.69
N ILE A 209 2.67 16.51 -1.34
CA ILE A 209 3.36 15.54 -0.45
C ILE A 209 2.78 15.50 0.98
N TYR A 210 1.84 16.38 1.31
CA TYR A 210 1.17 16.46 2.61
C TYR A 210 -0.36 16.40 2.50
N ALA A 211 -0.94 16.43 1.30
CA ALA A 211 -2.39 16.50 1.11
C ALA A 211 -2.87 15.34 0.26
N PHE A 212 -3.68 14.47 0.86
CA PHE A 212 -4.22 13.26 0.26
C PHE A 212 -5.72 13.19 0.47
N GLU A 213 -6.41 12.60 -0.49
CA GLU A 213 -7.84 12.31 -0.43
C GLU A 213 -8.06 10.83 -0.76
N ILE A 214 -8.68 10.09 0.15
CA ILE A 214 -8.97 8.67 -0.05
C ILE A 214 -10.31 8.57 -0.77
N ASP A 215 -10.29 8.08 -2.02
CA ASP A 215 -11.48 7.82 -2.81
C ASP A 215 -12.21 6.55 -2.29
N TYR A 216 -11.47 5.46 -2.17
CA TYR A 216 -11.94 4.25 -1.50
C TYR A 216 -10.77 3.48 -0.85
N TRP A 217 -11.11 2.68 0.17
CA TRP A 217 -10.13 1.88 0.91
C TRP A 217 -10.55 0.42 0.96
N ASN A 218 -9.60 -0.47 0.63
CA ASN A 218 -9.76 -1.92 0.72
C ASN A 218 -10.97 -2.47 -0.05
N ALA A 219 -11.20 -1.98 -1.28
CA ALA A 219 -12.17 -2.58 -2.19
C ALA A 219 -11.78 -4.04 -2.47
N ASN A 220 -12.71 -4.97 -2.29
CA ASN A 220 -12.47 -6.41 -2.34
C ASN A 220 -13.65 -7.25 -2.85
N THR A 221 -14.76 -6.62 -3.22
CA THR A 221 -15.98 -7.29 -3.70
C THR A 221 -15.79 -8.07 -4.99
N PHE A 222 -14.71 -7.78 -5.73
CA PHE A 222 -14.31 -8.47 -6.95
C PHE A 222 -13.53 -9.77 -6.67
N LEU A 223 -13.09 -10.01 -5.44
CA LEU A 223 -12.39 -11.22 -5.07
C LEU A 223 -13.40 -12.38 -4.97
N GLN A 224 -13.16 -13.43 -5.74
CA GLN A 224 -14.02 -14.62 -5.66
C GLN A 224 -13.79 -15.32 -4.31
N GLU A 225 -14.85 -15.51 -3.56
CA GLU A 225 -14.79 -16.40 -2.39
C GLU A 225 -14.42 -17.80 -2.88
N SER A 226 -13.40 -18.41 -2.26
CA SER A 226 -13.17 -19.83 -2.45
C SER A 226 -14.42 -20.56 -1.92
N LYS A 227 -15.08 -21.36 -2.76
CA LYS A 227 -16.33 -22.09 -2.44
C LYS A 227 -16.29 -22.96 -1.18
N ASN A 228 -15.19 -22.98 -0.44
CA ASN A 228 -14.96 -23.82 0.74
C ASN A 228 -14.81 -23.06 2.07
N ASN A 229 -15.08 -21.76 2.16
CA ASN A 229 -14.88 -21.02 3.43
C ASN A 229 -16.02 -20.05 3.75
N SER A 230 -17.24 -20.56 3.85
CA SER A 230 -18.41 -19.78 4.33
C SER A 230 -18.36 -19.40 5.83
N ASN A 231 -17.27 -19.65 6.54
CA ASN A 231 -17.13 -19.41 7.99
C ASN A 231 -15.89 -18.60 8.40
N ARG A 232 -15.20 -17.91 7.49
CA ARG A 232 -14.18 -16.96 7.92
C ARG A 232 -14.82 -15.60 8.19
N VAL A 233 -15.58 -15.53 9.26
CA VAL A 233 -15.80 -14.26 9.96
C VAL A 233 -14.42 -13.71 10.28
N CYS A 234 -14.18 -12.49 9.86
CA CYS A 234 -12.97 -11.73 10.17
C CYS A 234 -12.82 -11.68 11.70
N GLN A 235 -12.13 -12.66 12.29
CA GLN A 235 -11.74 -12.56 13.69
C GLN A 235 -10.64 -11.51 13.74
N ILE A 236 -11.05 -10.39 14.25
CA ILE A 236 -10.20 -9.24 14.60
C ILE A 236 -9.41 -9.66 15.84
N LEU A 237 -8.14 -9.79 15.72
CA LEU A 237 -7.16 -9.49 16.75
C LEU A 237 -6.25 -8.42 16.20
#